data_38b4f243480c9ee21d175affc7abd1e4
#
_entry.id   38b4f243480c9ee21d175affc7abd1e4
#
_cell.length_a   1.000
_cell.length_b   1.000
_cell.length_c   1.000
_cell.angle_alpha   90.00
_cell.angle_beta   90.00
_cell.angle_gamma   90.00
#
_symmetry.space_group_name_H-M   'P 1'
#
loop_
_entity.id
_entity.type
_entity.pdbx_description
1 polymer ?
#
loop_
_entity_poly.entity_id
_entity_poly.type
_entity_poly.pdbx_seq_one_letter_code
_entity_poly.pdbx_strand_id
1 'polypeptide(L)'
;RESILRWMVCLYLFLLLMILLVTVIVLYRTMRPLYALLRWLDGYTVGARNAPLAVETSVTEFRKLNDAARRYAERAESSFERQKQFIGNASHEMQTPLAVCRNRLEMLVDDAHALTGEQLGEIAKVQRTLDYLVRLNRSLLLLSKIDNGQFPEAEEVDVNALVRRTAEDMEEIYAYRSM
;
A
#
# COMPACT_ATOMS: atom_id res chain seq x y z
N ARG A 1 -68.98 32.77 -1.84
CA ARG A 1 -68.28 32.27 -0.64
C ARG A 1 -67.40 31.06 -0.98
N GLU A 2 -67.88 30.06 -1.71
CA GLU A 2 -67.10 28.86 -2.04
C GLU A 2 -65.90 29.12 -2.97
N SER A 3 -65.96 30.08 -3.87
CA SER A 3 -64.84 30.47 -4.73
C SER A 3 -63.69 31.10 -3.96
N ILE A 4 -64.02 31.95 -2.99
CA ILE A 4 -63.00 32.58 -2.11
C ILE A 4 -62.29 31.53 -1.25
N LEU A 5 -63.04 30.57 -0.70
CA LEU A 5 -62.49 29.50 0.10
C LEU A 5 -61.56 28.62 -0.73
N ARG A 6 -61.95 28.26 -1.97
CA ARG A 6 -61.05 27.52 -2.90
C ARG A 6 -59.76 28.26 -3.24
N TRP A 7 -59.85 29.55 -3.50
CA TRP A 7 -58.68 30.40 -3.73
C TRP A 7 -57.76 30.46 -2.53
N MET A 8 -58.27 30.60 -1.31
CA MET A 8 -57.48 30.60 -0.07
C MET A 8 -56.79 29.24 0.12
N VAL A 9 -57.50 28.12 -0.10
CA VAL A 9 -56.89 26.78 0.01
C VAL A 9 -55.81 26.56 -1.04
N CYS A 10 -56.01 26.97 -2.30
CA CYS A 10 -55.01 26.89 -3.35
C CYS A 10 -53.77 27.72 -3.01
N LEU A 11 -53.96 28.95 -2.51
CA LEU A 11 -52.86 29.82 -2.07
C LEU A 11 -52.08 29.18 -0.93
N TYR A 12 -52.75 28.64 0.07
CA TYR A 12 -52.13 27.96 1.20
C TYR A 12 -51.32 26.74 0.75
N LEU A 13 -51.86 25.87 -0.11
CA LEU A 13 -51.16 24.71 -0.66
C LEU A 13 -49.96 25.12 -1.50
N PHE A 14 -50.06 26.19 -2.27
CA PHE A 14 -48.94 26.70 -3.07
C PHE A 14 -47.81 27.21 -2.15
N LEU A 15 -48.14 27.93 -1.08
CA LEU A 15 -47.17 28.43 -0.12
C LEU A 15 -46.48 27.30 0.64
N LEU A 16 -47.23 26.25 1.01
CA LEU A 16 -46.70 25.06 1.67
C LEU A 16 -45.76 24.28 0.73
N LEU A 17 -46.11 24.15 -0.54
CA LEU A 17 -45.26 23.52 -1.55
C LEU A 17 -43.97 24.32 -1.76
N MET A 18 -44.05 25.66 -1.81
CA MET A 18 -42.88 26.53 -1.94
C MET A 18 -41.91 26.40 -0.75
N ILE A 19 -42.45 26.36 0.47
CA ILE A 19 -41.65 26.18 1.69
C ILE A 19 -40.96 24.82 1.64
N LEU A 20 -41.69 23.75 1.29
CA LEU A 20 -41.13 22.40 1.15
C LEU A 20 -40.01 22.38 0.12
N LEU A 21 -40.23 22.98 -1.04
CA LEU A 21 -39.23 23.03 -2.12
C LEU A 21 -37.96 23.75 -1.67
N VAL A 22 -38.09 24.91 -1.06
CA VAL A 22 -36.95 25.67 -0.52
C VAL A 22 -36.21 24.89 0.54
N THR A 23 -36.93 24.24 1.46
CA THR A 23 -36.31 23.40 2.51
C THR A 23 -35.50 22.24 1.91
N VAL A 24 -36.02 21.55 0.92
CA VAL A 24 -35.34 20.46 0.23
C VAL A 24 -34.08 20.95 -0.48
N ILE A 25 -34.18 22.08 -1.20
CA ILE A 25 -33.02 22.70 -1.88
C ILE A 25 -31.93 23.08 -0.88
N VAL A 26 -32.30 23.75 0.21
CA VAL A 26 -31.35 24.16 1.25
C VAL A 26 -30.69 22.93 1.87
N LEU A 27 -31.47 21.91 2.23
CA LEU A 27 -30.94 20.68 2.83
C LEU A 27 -29.98 19.97 1.88
N TYR A 28 -30.35 19.81 0.61
CA TYR A 28 -29.48 19.18 -0.39
C TYR A 28 -28.17 19.95 -0.58
N ARG A 29 -28.26 21.28 -0.65
CA ARG A 29 -27.09 22.14 -0.83
C ARG A 29 -26.16 22.13 0.38
N THR A 30 -26.74 22.07 1.59
CA THR A 30 -25.99 22.02 2.85
C THR A 30 -25.30 20.66 3.05
N MET A 31 -25.92 19.55 2.62
CA MET A 31 -25.36 18.20 2.76
C MET A 31 -24.33 17.83 1.67
N ARG A 32 -24.30 18.55 0.56
CA ARG A 32 -23.39 18.27 -0.56
C ARG A 32 -21.91 18.17 -0.14
N PRO A 33 -21.37 19.06 0.73
CA PRO A 33 -19.98 18.96 1.19
C PRO A 33 -19.70 17.67 1.95
N LEU A 34 -20.66 17.17 2.75
CA LEU A 34 -20.51 15.91 3.49
C LEU A 34 -20.42 14.71 2.56
N TYR A 35 -21.26 14.64 1.54
CA TYR A 35 -21.18 13.56 0.53
C TYR A 35 -19.90 13.63 -0.30
N ALA A 36 -19.38 14.82 -0.55
CA ALA A 36 -18.10 14.97 -1.23
C ALA A 36 -16.93 14.48 -0.37
N LEU A 37 -16.94 14.77 0.93
CA LEU A 37 -15.95 14.26 1.88
C LEU A 37 -16.01 12.72 1.99
N LEU A 38 -17.21 12.16 2.12
CA LEU A 38 -17.39 10.70 2.18
C LEU A 38 -16.83 10.02 0.94
N ARG A 39 -17.15 10.53 -0.25
CA ARG A 39 -16.64 9.99 -1.53
C ARG A 39 -15.12 10.10 -1.62
N TRP A 40 -14.55 11.18 -1.12
CA TRP A 40 -13.11 11.35 -1.06
C TRP A 40 -12.46 10.33 -0.12
N LEU A 41 -13.05 10.09 1.06
CA LEU A 41 -12.56 9.09 2.03
C LEU A 41 -12.67 7.66 1.48
N ASP A 42 -13.77 7.33 0.80
CA ASP A 42 -13.98 6.01 0.18
C ASP A 42 -12.95 5.72 -0.92
N GLY A 43 -12.51 6.75 -1.65
CA GLY A 43 -11.50 6.62 -2.69
C GLY A 43 -10.07 6.82 -2.22
N TYR A 44 -9.85 7.18 -0.94
CA TYR A 44 -8.53 7.49 -0.43
C TYR A 44 -7.72 6.22 -0.17
N THR A 45 -6.55 6.12 -0.79
CA THR A 45 -5.62 5.00 -0.58
C THR A 45 -4.27 5.55 -0.15
N VAL A 46 -3.80 5.14 1.04
CA VAL A 46 -2.50 5.57 1.58
C VAL A 46 -1.37 5.07 0.67
N GLY A 47 -0.43 5.94 0.35
CA GLY A 47 0.68 5.63 -0.55
C GLY A 47 0.36 5.75 -2.05
N ALA A 48 -0.90 6.03 -2.43
CA ALA A 48 -1.29 6.26 -3.81
C ALA A 48 -1.40 7.77 -4.11
N ARG A 49 -1.45 8.11 -5.40
CA ARG A 49 -1.66 9.49 -5.83
C ARG A 49 -3.14 9.89 -5.67
N ASN A 50 -3.51 10.37 -4.50
CA ASN A 50 -4.88 10.80 -4.21
C ASN A 50 -5.18 12.20 -4.76
N ALA A 51 -6.42 12.42 -5.21
CA ALA A 51 -6.88 13.74 -5.54
C ALA A 51 -6.98 14.62 -4.27
N PRO A 52 -6.66 15.91 -4.33
CA PRO A 52 -6.81 16.79 -3.17
C PRO A 52 -8.29 16.93 -2.78
N LEU A 53 -8.54 16.99 -1.47
CA LEU A 53 -9.87 17.29 -0.96
C LEU A 53 -10.25 18.75 -1.27
N ALA A 54 -10.92 18.96 -2.40
CA ALA A 54 -11.35 20.24 -2.89
C ALA A 54 -12.84 20.50 -2.50
N VAL A 55 -13.13 20.61 -1.22
CA VAL A 55 -14.48 20.88 -0.73
C VAL A 55 -14.50 22.22 0.00
N GLU A 56 -14.96 23.25 -0.70
CA GLU A 56 -15.26 24.52 -0.08
C GLU A 56 -16.68 24.49 0.53
N THR A 57 -16.77 24.84 1.79
CA THR A 57 -18.04 24.93 2.51
C THR A 57 -18.08 26.18 3.37
N SER A 58 -19.24 26.84 3.38
CA SER A 58 -19.53 27.98 4.27
C SER A 58 -19.90 27.53 5.68
N VAL A 59 -20.22 26.24 5.89
CA VAL A 59 -20.60 25.69 7.19
C VAL A 59 -19.34 25.38 7.99
N THR A 60 -19.18 26.03 9.12
CA THR A 60 -17.98 25.95 9.97
C THR A 60 -17.69 24.53 10.45
N GLU A 61 -18.74 23.76 10.77
CA GLU A 61 -18.63 22.38 11.25
C GLU A 61 -18.06 21.46 10.17
N PHE A 62 -18.51 21.59 8.93
CA PHE A 62 -17.99 20.82 7.81
C PHE A 62 -16.56 21.21 7.44
N ARG A 63 -16.23 22.51 7.60
CA ARG A 63 -14.83 22.95 7.39
C ARG A 63 -13.90 22.32 8.41
N LYS A 64 -14.27 22.32 9.71
CA LYS A 64 -13.50 21.64 10.77
C LYS A 64 -13.35 20.15 10.50
N LEU A 65 -14.41 19.49 10.01
CA LEU A 65 -14.39 18.08 9.65
C LEU A 65 -13.45 17.80 8.48
N ASN A 66 -13.50 18.61 7.42
CA ASN A 66 -12.60 18.51 6.28
C ASN A 66 -11.13 18.71 6.69
N ASP A 67 -10.85 19.69 7.54
CA ASP A 67 -9.51 19.95 8.05
C ASP A 67 -9.00 18.78 8.92
N ALA A 68 -9.88 18.19 9.74
CA ALA A 68 -9.54 17.03 10.53
C ALA A 68 -9.23 15.82 9.63
N ALA A 69 -10.09 15.52 8.64
CA ALA A 69 -9.88 14.44 7.69
C ALA A 69 -8.55 14.61 6.93
N ARG A 70 -8.26 15.83 6.45
CA ARG A 70 -6.99 16.14 5.79
C ARG A 70 -5.78 15.87 6.69
N ARG A 71 -5.81 16.37 7.94
CA ARG A 71 -4.72 16.12 8.89
C ARG A 71 -4.51 14.64 9.20
N TYR A 72 -5.58 13.85 9.28
CA TYR A 72 -5.46 12.40 9.47
C TYR A 72 -4.87 11.71 8.25
N ALA A 73 -5.29 12.08 7.05
CA ALA A 73 -4.73 11.59 5.81
C ALA A 73 -3.24 11.91 5.68
N GLU A 74 -2.82 13.15 5.94
CA GLU A 74 -1.42 13.59 5.95
C GLU A 74 -0.56 12.82 6.97
N ARG A 75 -1.11 12.55 8.16
CA ARG A 75 -0.44 11.73 9.17
C ARG A 75 -0.28 10.27 8.73
N ALA A 76 -1.32 9.71 8.12
CA ALA A 76 -1.29 8.35 7.58
C ALA A 76 -0.24 8.21 6.48
N GLU A 77 -0.21 9.16 5.52
CA GLU A 77 0.81 9.23 4.47
C GLU A 77 2.23 9.34 5.05
N SER A 78 2.42 10.28 5.99
CA SER A 78 3.72 10.47 6.62
C SER A 78 4.17 9.24 7.41
N SER A 79 3.25 8.51 8.05
CA SER A 79 3.57 7.27 8.74
C SER A 79 3.92 6.15 7.78
N PHE A 80 3.18 6.03 6.69
CA PHE A 80 3.44 5.06 5.62
C PHE A 80 4.81 5.29 4.99
N GLU A 81 5.15 6.54 4.65
CA GLU A 81 6.44 6.87 4.05
C GLU A 81 7.61 6.60 5.00
N ARG A 82 7.46 6.91 6.31
CA ARG A 82 8.48 6.56 7.31
C ARG A 82 8.67 5.05 7.44
N GLN A 83 7.57 4.28 7.44
CA GLN A 83 7.63 2.81 7.49
C GLN A 83 8.34 2.24 6.27
N LYS A 84 8.04 2.78 5.10
CA LYS A 84 8.67 2.45 3.82
C LYS A 84 10.18 2.67 3.86
N GLN A 85 10.61 3.85 4.27
CA GLN A 85 12.03 4.20 4.40
C GLN A 85 12.72 3.31 5.44
N PHE A 86 12.07 3.05 6.57
CA PHE A 86 12.62 2.17 7.61
C PHE A 86 12.88 0.76 7.07
N ILE A 87 11.92 0.15 6.39
CA ILE A 87 12.09 -1.20 5.81
C ILE A 87 13.21 -1.21 4.77
N GLY A 88 13.26 -0.20 3.88
CA GLY A 88 14.31 -0.07 2.88
C GLY A 88 15.70 0.03 3.51
N ASN A 89 15.88 0.94 4.44
CA ASN A 89 17.16 1.17 5.11
C ASN A 89 17.60 -0.04 5.93
N ALA A 90 16.70 -0.60 6.77
CA ALA A 90 16.99 -1.76 7.59
C ALA A 90 17.44 -2.96 6.75
N SER A 91 16.80 -3.18 5.61
CA SER A 91 17.16 -4.28 4.72
C SER A 91 18.55 -4.10 4.07
N HIS A 92 18.91 -2.88 3.69
CA HIS A 92 20.26 -2.58 3.20
C HIS A 92 21.31 -2.73 4.28
N GLU A 93 21.04 -2.23 5.48
CA GLU A 93 21.95 -2.35 6.62
C GLU A 93 22.13 -3.80 7.11
N MET A 94 21.13 -4.66 6.90
CA MET A 94 21.26 -6.10 7.20
C MET A 94 22.07 -6.88 6.16
N GLN A 95 22.09 -6.46 4.91
CA GLN A 95 22.85 -7.17 3.85
C GLN A 95 24.35 -7.23 4.14
N THR A 96 24.93 -6.13 4.62
CA THR A 96 26.37 -6.04 4.88
C THR A 96 26.84 -6.98 5.99
N PRO A 97 26.28 -7.00 7.21
CA PRO A 97 26.70 -7.92 8.26
C PRO A 97 26.44 -9.39 7.90
N LEU A 98 25.34 -9.70 7.18
CA LEU A 98 25.07 -11.06 6.72
C LEU A 98 26.13 -11.52 5.71
N ALA A 99 26.56 -10.67 4.78
CA ALA A 99 27.63 -10.97 3.84
C ALA A 99 28.99 -11.18 4.55
N VAL A 100 29.31 -10.35 5.55
CA VAL A 100 30.52 -10.50 6.36
C VAL A 100 30.51 -11.83 7.13
N CYS A 101 29.39 -12.19 7.76
CA CYS A 101 29.27 -13.46 8.46
C CYS A 101 29.45 -14.64 7.51
N ARG A 102 28.84 -14.59 6.32
CA ARG A 102 28.99 -15.63 5.32
C ARG A 102 30.43 -15.80 4.89
N ASN A 103 31.10 -14.71 4.52
CA ASN A 103 32.51 -14.77 4.11
C ASN A 103 33.44 -15.33 5.22
N ARG A 104 33.18 -14.96 6.49
CA ARG A 104 33.96 -15.52 7.60
C ARG A 104 33.75 -17.01 7.78
N LEU A 105 32.53 -17.51 7.60
CA LEU A 105 32.24 -18.94 7.64
C LEU A 105 32.87 -19.69 6.46
N GLU A 106 32.87 -19.11 5.25
CA GLU A 106 33.55 -19.65 4.08
C GLU A 106 35.05 -19.78 4.33
N MET A 107 35.70 -18.73 4.86
CA MET A 107 37.12 -18.75 5.23
C MET A 107 37.44 -19.83 6.28
N LEU A 108 36.56 -20.05 7.28
CA LEU A 108 36.76 -21.12 8.26
C LEU A 108 36.67 -22.51 7.66
N VAL A 109 35.87 -22.71 6.61
CA VAL A 109 35.75 -23.98 5.89
C VAL A 109 36.95 -24.20 4.99
N ASP A 110 37.46 -23.16 4.35
CA ASP A 110 38.67 -23.24 3.49
C ASP A 110 39.93 -23.56 4.30
N ASP A 111 40.04 -23.10 5.55
CA ASP A 111 41.11 -23.41 6.50
C ASP A 111 40.89 -24.77 7.22
N ALA A 112 40.03 -25.63 6.69
CA ALA A 112 39.49 -26.84 7.35
C ALA A 112 40.49 -27.91 7.77
N HIS A 113 41.79 -27.74 7.58
CA HIS A 113 42.82 -28.71 7.98
C HIS A 113 42.87 -28.96 9.52
N ALA A 114 42.19 -28.15 10.32
CA ALA A 114 42.13 -28.22 11.78
C ALA A 114 40.72 -28.50 12.35
N LEU A 115 39.67 -28.60 11.50
CA LEU A 115 38.30 -28.76 11.94
C LEU A 115 37.88 -30.21 12.01
N THR A 116 37.17 -30.61 13.06
CA THR A 116 36.56 -31.92 13.16
C THR A 116 35.32 -32.03 12.27
N GLY A 117 34.91 -33.24 11.88
CA GLY A 117 33.68 -33.45 11.12
C GLY A 117 32.42 -32.91 11.81
N GLU A 118 32.37 -32.93 13.13
CA GLU A 118 31.27 -32.34 13.92
C GLU A 118 31.24 -30.82 13.80
N GLN A 119 32.40 -30.15 13.89
CA GLN A 119 32.51 -28.70 13.72
C GLN A 119 32.11 -28.24 12.30
N LEU A 120 32.52 -28.99 11.28
CA LEU A 120 32.07 -28.75 9.90
C LEU A 120 30.55 -28.90 9.76
N GLY A 121 29.95 -29.87 10.44
CA GLY A 121 28.51 -30.06 10.47
C GLY A 121 27.78 -28.86 11.10
N GLU A 122 28.29 -28.29 12.20
CA GLU A 122 27.72 -27.11 12.83
C GLU A 122 27.88 -25.85 11.96
N ILE A 123 29.05 -25.62 11.34
CA ILE A 123 29.28 -24.53 10.40
C ILE A 123 28.29 -24.61 9.24
N ALA A 124 28.06 -25.80 8.67
CA ALA A 124 27.09 -25.99 7.59
C ALA A 124 25.63 -25.66 8.02
N LYS A 125 25.27 -25.90 9.29
CA LYS A 125 23.96 -25.49 9.83
C LYS A 125 23.85 -23.98 9.92
N VAL A 126 24.89 -23.30 10.41
CA VAL A 126 24.94 -21.83 10.50
C VAL A 126 24.87 -21.20 9.12
N GLN A 127 25.62 -21.72 8.15
CA GLN A 127 25.58 -21.24 6.75
C GLN A 127 24.15 -21.32 6.18
N ARG A 128 23.47 -22.46 6.36
CA ARG A 128 22.07 -22.61 5.89
C ARG A 128 21.13 -21.60 6.52
N THR A 129 21.29 -21.31 7.82
CA THR A 129 20.50 -20.30 8.51
C THR A 129 20.78 -18.90 7.98
N LEU A 130 22.04 -18.60 7.70
CA LEU A 130 22.46 -17.32 7.10
C LEU A 130 21.86 -17.13 5.70
N ASP A 131 21.94 -18.16 4.87
CA ASP A 131 21.33 -18.14 3.54
C ASP A 131 19.81 -17.95 3.57
N TYR A 132 19.15 -18.55 4.57
CA TYR A 132 17.74 -18.31 4.81
C TYR A 132 17.46 -16.82 5.16
N LEU A 133 18.26 -16.23 6.05
CA LEU A 133 18.14 -14.81 6.42
C LEU A 133 18.41 -13.87 5.25
N VAL A 134 19.39 -14.18 4.42
CA VAL A 134 19.67 -13.41 3.18
C VAL A 134 18.48 -13.44 2.23
N ARG A 135 17.90 -14.64 2.01
CA ARG A 135 16.69 -14.77 1.17
C ARG A 135 15.51 -14.02 1.75
N LEU A 136 15.26 -14.15 3.07
CA LEU A 136 14.17 -13.44 3.75
C LEU A 136 14.32 -11.92 3.60
N ASN A 137 15.52 -11.39 3.84
CA ASN A 137 15.80 -9.97 3.71
C ASN A 137 15.58 -9.46 2.28
N ARG A 138 16.01 -10.23 1.25
CA ARG A 138 15.74 -9.90 -0.15
C ARG A 138 14.24 -9.91 -0.48
N SER A 139 13.49 -10.86 0.08
CA SER A 139 12.04 -10.93 -0.10
C SER A 139 11.33 -9.74 0.54
N LEU A 140 11.75 -9.31 1.73
CA LEU A 140 11.21 -8.11 2.39
C LEU A 140 11.49 -6.83 1.59
N LEU A 141 12.70 -6.71 1.04
CA LEU A 141 13.05 -5.60 0.13
C LEU A 141 12.19 -5.60 -1.13
N LEU A 142 12.00 -6.76 -1.74
CA LEU A 142 11.18 -6.90 -2.94
C LEU A 142 9.73 -6.51 -2.64
N LEU A 143 9.16 -7.03 -1.55
CA LEU A 143 7.81 -6.69 -1.11
C LEU A 143 7.66 -5.19 -0.87
N SER A 144 8.61 -4.58 -0.16
CA SER A 144 8.65 -3.14 0.06
C SER A 144 8.70 -2.35 -1.26
N LYS A 145 9.45 -2.82 -2.28
CA LYS A 145 9.51 -2.19 -3.60
C LYS A 145 8.19 -2.31 -4.36
N ILE A 146 7.51 -3.46 -4.26
CA ILE A 146 6.20 -3.70 -4.90
C ILE A 146 5.16 -2.77 -4.27
N ASP A 147 5.04 -2.77 -2.94
CA ASP A 147 4.10 -1.91 -2.20
C ASP A 147 4.34 -0.42 -2.48
N ASN A 148 5.57 -0.08 -2.81
CA ASN A 148 5.99 1.29 -3.12
C ASN A 148 5.77 1.70 -4.57
N GLY A 149 5.24 0.82 -5.42
CA GLY A 149 5.06 1.11 -6.83
C GLY A 149 6.38 1.43 -7.56
N GLN A 150 7.53 0.90 -7.10
CA GLN A 150 8.84 1.13 -7.72
C GLN A 150 9.05 0.35 -9.03
N PHE A 151 8.02 -0.38 -9.47
CA PHE A 151 7.96 -1.03 -10.77
C PHE A 151 6.86 -0.39 -11.62
N PRO A 152 7.09 0.81 -12.17
CA PRO A 152 6.06 1.54 -12.93
C PRO A 152 5.80 0.94 -14.31
N GLU A 153 6.69 0.09 -14.81
CA GLU A 153 6.61 -0.50 -16.14
C GLU A 153 6.04 -1.93 -16.02
N ALA A 154 4.84 -2.11 -16.55
CA ALA A 154 4.26 -3.43 -16.76
C ALA A 154 4.56 -3.83 -18.20
N GLU A 155 5.40 -4.83 -18.40
CA GLU A 155 5.58 -5.47 -19.71
C GLU A 155 4.65 -6.68 -19.85
N GLU A 156 4.11 -6.86 -21.05
CA GLU A 156 3.43 -8.11 -21.39
C GLU A 156 4.46 -9.22 -21.48
N VAL A 157 4.37 -10.18 -20.57
CA VAL A 157 5.28 -11.35 -20.53
C VAL A 157 4.52 -12.58 -21.00
N ASP A 158 5.06 -13.26 -22.02
CA ASP A 158 4.61 -14.60 -22.37
C ASP A 158 5.06 -15.61 -21.30
N VAL A 159 4.15 -15.91 -20.39
CA VAL A 159 4.38 -16.82 -19.26
C VAL A 159 4.77 -18.22 -19.75
N ASN A 160 4.21 -18.69 -20.90
CA ASN A 160 4.54 -20.00 -21.43
C ASN A 160 5.98 -20.06 -21.96
N ALA A 161 6.44 -19.00 -22.63
CA ALA A 161 7.82 -18.88 -23.07
C ALA A 161 8.79 -18.82 -21.89
N LEU A 162 8.44 -18.06 -20.84
CA LEU A 162 9.25 -17.96 -19.63
C LEU A 162 9.36 -19.31 -18.89
N VAL A 163 8.26 -20.02 -18.70
CA VAL A 163 8.25 -21.35 -18.05
C VAL A 163 9.06 -22.36 -18.85
N ARG A 164 8.92 -22.38 -20.19
CA ARG A 164 9.68 -23.29 -21.05
C ARG A 164 11.17 -23.03 -20.93
N ARG A 165 11.61 -21.78 -21.02
CA ARG A 165 13.01 -21.38 -20.87
C ARG A 165 13.57 -21.78 -19.51
N THR A 166 12.81 -21.53 -18.42
CA THR A 166 13.23 -21.93 -17.07
C THR A 166 13.33 -23.45 -16.91
N ALA A 167 12.43 -24.20 -17.54
CA ALA A 167 12.51 -25.68 -17.54
C ALA A 167 13.73 -26.17 -18.30
N GLU A 168 14.04 -25.61 -19.47
CA GLU A 168 15.25 -25.95 -20.26
C GLU A 168 16.53 -25.64 -19.46
N ASP A 169 16.62 -24.47 -18.82
CA ASP A 169 17.75 -24.10 -17.95
C ASP A 169 17.93 -25.08 -16.77
N MET A 170 16.80 -25.53 -16.19
CA MET A 170 16.82 -26.52 -15.11
C MET A 170 17.26 -27.91 -15.61
N GLU A 171 16.77 -28.35 -16.75
CA GLU A 171 17.18 -29.64 -17.34
C GLU A 171 18.69 -29.69 -17.62
N GLU A 172 19.26 -28.58 -18.12
CA GLU A 172 20.71 -28.48 -18.36
C GLU A 172 21.50 -28.60 -17.05
N ILE A 173 21.08 -27.92 -15.97
CA ILE A 173 21.70 -27.98 -14.64
C ILE A 173 21.65 -29.42 -14.05
N TYR A 174 20.50 -30.09 -14.20
CA TYR A 174 20.33 -31.45 -13.66
C TYR A 174 21.03 -32.53 -14.52
N ALA A 175 21.12 -32.36 -15.84
CA ALA A 175 21.87 -33.24 -16.71
C ALA A 175 23.37 -33.27 -16.35
N TYR A 176 23.93 -32.12 -15.95
CA TYR A 176 25.32 -32.01 -15.50
C TYR A 176 25.60 -32.68 -14.13
N ARG A 177 24.56 -32.89 -13.32
CA ARG A 177 24.66 -33.46 -11.96
C ARG A 177 24.44 -34.98 -11.93
N SER A 178 23.99 -35.57 -13.03
CA SER A 178 23.75 -37.01 -13.17
C SER A 178 24.90 -37.75 -13.87
N MET A 179 26.00 -37.06 -14.17
CA MET A 179 27.30 -37.63 -14.54
C MET A 179 28.24 -37.65 -13.33
#